data_713be573bb03e36db4b1fe81d9ca981a
#
_entry.id   713be573bb03e36db4b1fe81d9ca981a
#
_cell.length_a   1.000
_cell.length_b   1.000
_cell.length_c   1.000
_cell.angle_alpha   90.00
_cell.angle_beta   90.00
_cell.angle_gamma   90.00
#
_symmetry.space_group_name_H-M   'P 1'
#
loop_
_entity.id
_entity.type
_entity.pdbx_description
1 polymer ?
#
loop_
_entity_poly.entity_id
_entity_poly.type
_entity_poly.pdbx_seq_one_letter_code
_entity_poly.pdbx_strand_id
1 'polypeptide(L)'
;VNRQRGFSSVSMVMMLLILGAVLLHGLEQHLRTESSLLMNERRAMSAFNNALSAQAWGTKLDWQPTSEWQCKMRPENGWRACLKSVSPGEVLMAAQGLQDKPPLTLWRWGKRGAAVTFSSQGWIDICPLREATLCQLP
;
A
#
# COMPACT_ATOMS: atom_id res chain seq x y z
N VAL A 1 -49.40 9.38 56.54
CA VAL A 1 -49.53 8.51 55.37
C VAL A 1 -48.16 8.44 54.70
N ASN A 2 -47.41 7.36 55.01
CA ASN A 2 -46.11 7.06 54.39
C ASN A 2 -46.36 6.64 52.93
N ARG A 3 -46.23 7.56 52.01
CA ARG A 3 -46.04 7.21 50.60
C ARG A 3 -44.61 6.69 50.40
N GLN A 4 -44.41 5.40 50.66
CA GLN A 4 -43.28 4.71 50.11
C GLN A 4 -43.40 4.74 48.59
N ARG A 5 -42.69 5.65 47.97
CA ARG A 5 -42.43 5.61 46.53
C ARG A 5 -41.53 4.42 46.31
N GLY A 6 -42.11 3.25 46.05
CA GLY A 6 -41.36 2.11 45.57
C GLY A 6 -40.70 2.55 44.26
N PHE A 7 -39.42 2.79 44.34
CA PHE A 7 -38.62 2.91 43.11
C PHE A 7 -38.81 1.57 42.39
N SER A 8 -39.65 1.59 41.38
CA SER A 8 -40.10 0.37 40.73
C SER A 8 -38.86 -0.39 40.26
N SER A 9 -38.75 -1.67 40.58
CA SER A 9 -37.69 -2.56 40.12
C SER A 9 -37.58 -2.52 38.59
N VAL A 10 -38.67 -2.23 37.92
CA VAL A 10 -38.76 -2.02 36.48
C VAL A 10 -37.92 -0.82 36.01
N SER A 11 -37.93 0.29 36.76
CA SER A 11 -37.13 1.46 36.45
C SER A 11 -35.62 1.18 36.55
N MET A 12 -35.21 0.39 37.54
CA MET A 12 -33.82 -0.02 37.72
C MET A 12 -33.36 -0.97 36.60
N VAL A 13 -34.20 -1.92 36.20
CA VAL A 13 -33.92 -2.81 35.08
C VAL A 13 -33.82 -2.01 33.78
N MET A 14 -34.72 -1.05 33.56
CA MET A 14 -34.68 -0.20 32.35
C MET A 14 -33.41 0.65 32.29
N MET A 15 -32.97 1.18 33.43
CA MET A 15 -31.72 1.96 33.50
C MET A 15 -30.50 1.09 33.19
N LEU A 16 -30.45 -0.15 33.68
CA LEU A 16 -29.38 -1.10 33.38
C LEU A 16 -29.36 -1.50 31.88
N LEU A 17 -30.53 -1.70 31.30
CA LEU A 17 -30.64 -2.00 29.87
C LEU A 17 -30.12 -0.84 28.98
N ILE A 18 -30.48 0.39 29.34
CA ILE A 18 -30.02 1.59 28.62
C ILE A 18 -28.49 1.72 28.73
N LEU A 19 -27.96 1.57 29.95
CA LEU A 19 -26.50 1.60 30.18
C LEU A 19 -25.78 0.50 29.37
N GLY A 20 -26.32 -0.71 29.40
CA GLY A 20 -25.78 -1.83 28.64
C GLY A 20 -25.79 -1.56 27.11
N ALA A 21 -26.89 -1.00 26.60
CA ALA A 21 -27.00 -0.64 25.19
C ALA A 21 -25.99 0.45 24.77
N VAL A 22 -25.79 1.48 25.61
CA VAL A 22 -24.83 2.55 25.36
C VAL A 22 -23.39 2.00 25.36
N LEU A 23 -23.06 1.13 26.31
CA LEU A 23 -21.73 0.51 26.37
C LEU A 23 -21.46 -0.38 25.15
N LEU A 24 -22.43 -1.19 24.75
CA LEU A 24 -22.31 -2.04 23.55
C LEU A 24 -22.14 -1.21 22.30
N HIS A 25 -22.90 -0.12 22.16
CA HIS A 25 -22.78 0.76 21.01
C HIS A 25 -21.42 1.47 20.95
N GLY A 26 -20.90 1.92 22.09
CA GLY A 26 -19.57 2.50 22.19
C GLY A 26 -18.46 1.51 21.83
N LEU A 27 -18.58 0.26 22.30
CA LEU A 27 -17.63 -0.80 21.97
C LEU A 27 -17.67 -1.15 20.48
N GLU A 28 -18.86 -1.24 19.90
CA GLU A 28 -19.01 -1.51 18.45
C GLU A 28 -18.35 -0.43 17.59
N GLN A 29 -18.52 0.85 17.94
CA GLN A 29 -17.85 1.95 17.22
C GLN A 29 -16.33 1.85 17.34
N HIS A 30 -15.82 1.53 18.52
CA HIS A 30 -14.38 1.39 18.74
C HIS A 30 -13.80 0.24 17.90
N LEU A 31 -14.42 -0.91 17.92
CA LEU A 31 -14.02 -2.08 17.11
C LEU A 31 -14.08 -1.81 15.60
N ARG A 32 -15.06 -1.04 15.11
CA ARG A 32 -15.14 -0.66 13.71
C ARG A 32 -13.99 0.25 13.29
N THR A 33 -13.61 1.17 14.14
CA THR A 33 -12.47 2.08 13.87
C THR A 33 -11.15 1.32 13.83
N GLU A 34 -10.90 0.46 14.81
CA GLU A 34 -9.69 -0.37 14.84
C GLU A 34 -9.62 -1.34 13.64
N SER A 35 -10.73 -1.97 13.30
CA SER A 35 -10.76 -2.88 12.15
C SER A 35 -10.47 -2.17 10.82
N SER A 36 -10.93 -0.94 10.65
CA SER A 36 -10.65 -0.14 9.45
C SER A 36 -9.17 0.23 9.32
N LEU A 37 -8.51 0.56 10.43
CA LEU A 37 -7.07 0.82 10.47
C LEU A 37 -6.27 -0.42 10.08
N LEU A 38 -6.59 -1.57 10.67
CA LEU A 38 -5.94 -2.85 10.34
C LEU A 38 -6.12 -3.25 8.87
N MET A 39 -7.28 -2.98 8.29
CA MET A 39 -7.51 -3.25 6.87
C MET A 39 -6.66 -2.35 5.97
N ASN A 40 -6.50 -1.08 6.33
CA ASN A 40 -5.65 -0.15 5.59
C ASN A 40 -4.17 -0.52 5.68
N GLU A 41 -3.69 -0.91 6.85
CA GLU A 41 -2.33 -1.41 7.05
C GLU A 41 -2.07 -2.69 6.23
N ARG A 42 -3.00 -3.64 6.26
CA ARG A 42 -2.90 -4.86 5.43
C ARG A 42 -2.82 -4.55 3.94
N ARG A 43 -3.63 -3.61 3.46
CA ARG A 43 -3.59 -3.18 2.06
C ARG A 43 -2.25 -2.54 1.72
N ALA A 44 -1.75 -1.67 2.57
CA ALA A 44 -0.44 -1.02 2.37
C ALA A 44 0.70 -2.04 2.34
N MET A 45 0.70 -3.01 3.25
CA MET A 45 1.69 -4.10 3.27
C MET A 45 1.59 -4.99 2.03
N SER A 46 0.37 -5.31 1.58
CA SER A 46 0.16 -6.09 0.36
C SER A 46 0.67 -5.35 -0.86
N ALA A 47 0.34 -4.07 -1.01
CA ALA A 47 0.79 -3.23 -2.11
C ALA A 47 2.33 -3.14 -2.14
N PHE A 48 2.96 -2.95 -0.98
CA PHE A 48 4.41 -2.92 -0.85
C PHE A 48 5.04 -4.25 -1.26
N ASN A 49 4.54 -5.37 -0.76
CA ASN A 49 5.04 -6.69 -1.11
C ASN A 49 4.89 -7.01 -2.60
N ASN A 50 3.77 -6.62 -3.21
CA ASN A 50 3.53 -6.78 -4.64
C ASN A 50 4.53 -5.96 -5.46
N ALA A 51 4.73 -4.69 -5.11
CA ALA A 51 5.69 -3.82 -5.79
C ALA A 51 7.15 -4.31 -5.60
N LEU A 52 7.49 -4.81 -4.42
CA LEU A 52 8.80 -5.39 -4.14
C LEU A 52 9.06 -6.66 -4.95
N SER A 53 8.04 -7.51 -5.06
CA SER A 53 8.09 -8.73 -5.89
C SER A 53 8.23 -8.40 -7.37
N ALA A 54 7.49 -7.41 -7.86
CA ALA A 54 7.62 -6.89 -9.21
C ALA A 54 9.03 -6.34 -9.48
N GLN A 55 9.60 -5.62 -8.50
CA GLN A 55 10.96 -5.10 -8.58
C GLN A 55 11.99 -6.23 -8.63
N ALA A 56 11.88 -7.23 -7.75
CA ALA A 56 12.77 -8.39 -7.74
C ALA A 56 12.69 -9.20 -9.03
N TRP A 57 11.51 -9.33 -9.62
CA TRP A 57 11.33 -9.93 -10.93
C TRP A 57 11.97 -9.06 -12.02
N GLY A 58 11.73 -7.74 -12.01
CA GLY A 58 12.27 -6.80 -12.97
C GLY A 58 13.81 -6.80 -13.04
N THR A 59 14.49 -7.02 -11.92
CA THR A 59 15.97 -7.11 -11.89
C THR A 59 16.53 -8.32 -12.61
N LYS A 60 15.73 -9.35 -12.84
CA LYS A 60 16.14 -10.59 -13.50
C LYS A 60 15.85 -10.62 -15.01
N LEU A 61 15.20 -9.57 -15.52
CA LEU A 61 14.85 -9.47 -16.93
C LEU A 61 16.02 -8.93 -17.74
N ASP A 62 16.11 -9.38 -19.00
CA ASP A 62 17.03 -8.80 -19.95
C ASP A 62 16.48 -7.47 -20.47
N TRP A 63 17.25 -6.42 -20.24
CA TRP A 63 16.89 -5.06 -20.60
C TRP A 63 17.81 -4.50 -21.67
N GLN A 64 17.20 -3.78 -22.60
CA GLN A 64 17.92 -2.95 -23.56
C GLN A 64 17.55 -1.48 -23.31
N PRO A 65 18.27 -0.79 -22.41
CA PRO A 65 17.88 0.53 -21.94
C PRO A 65 17.82 1.55 -23.07
N THR A 66 16.69 2.25 -23.16
CA THR A 66 16.47 3.38 -24.08
C THR A 66 16.18 4.64 -23.28
N SER A 67 16.14 5.79 -23.97
CA SER A 67 15.76 7.08 -23.37
C SER A 67 14.27 7.15 -22.98
N GLU A 68 13.47 6.24 -23.47
CA GLU A 68 12.04 6.13 -23.15
C GLU A 68 11.78 4.96 -22.19
N TRP A 69 10.64 5.00 -21.51
CA TRP A 69 10.22 3.92 -20.64
C TRP A 69 9.92 2.65 -21.44
N GLN A 70 10.63 1.59 -21.14
CA GLN A 70 10.33 0.24 -21.61
C GLN A 70 9.69 -0.54 -20.48
N CYS A 71 8.47 -0.99 -20.66
CA CYS A 71 7.74 -1.74 -19.66
C CYS A 71 7.56 -3.20 -20.09
N LYS A 72 7.75 -4.09 -19.15
CA LYS A 72 7.43 -5.51 -19.25
C LYS A 72 6.38 -5.85 -18.19
N MET A 73 5.47 -6.73 -18.52
CA MET A 73 4.38 -7.13 -17.64
C MET A 73 4.39 -8.64 -17.44
N ARG A 74 4.03 -9.05 -16.24
CA ARG A 74 3.75 -10.45 -15.88
C ARG A 74 2.29 -10.55 -15.44
N PRO A 75 1.37 -10.83 -16.37
CA PRO A 75 -0.07 -10.79 -16.09
C PRO A 75 -0.52 -11.75 -15.01
N GLU A 76 0.10 -12.94 -14.94
CA GLU A 76 -0.21 -14.00 -13.96
C GLU A 76 -0.10 -13.49 -12.51
N ASN A 77 0.86 -12.59 -12.25
CA ASN A 77 1.11 -12.04 -10.92
C ASN A 77 0.59 -10.61 -10.79
N GLY A 78 0.16 -9.98 -11.88
CA GLY A 78 -0.17 -8.56 -11.93
C GLY A 78 1.04 -7.66 -11.67
N TRP A 79 2.23 -8.08 -12.12
CA TRP A 79 3.46 -7.29 -11.95
C TRP A 79 3.81 -6.52 -13.22
N ARG A 80 4.32 -5.33 -13.01
CA ARG A 80 4.84 -4.46 -14.06
C ARG A 80 6.20 -3.93 -13.64
N ALA A 81 7.17 -4.02 -14.51
CA ALA A 81 8.47 -3.40 -14.35
C ALA A 81 8.79 -2.56 -15.59
N CYS A 82 9.24 -1.34 -15.39
CA CYS A 82 9.63 -0.40 -16.43
C CYS A 82 11.06 0.06 -16.20
N LEU A 83 11.82 0.21 -17.26
CA LEU A 83 13.21 0.68 -17.22
C LEU A 83 13.40 1.84 -18.19
N LYS A 84 14.21 2.80 -17.78
CA LYS A 84 14.61 3.96 -18.59
C LYS A 84 16.07 4.30 -18.34
N SER A 85 16.78 4.71 -19.39
CA SER A 85 18.09 5.34 -19.26
C SER A 85 17.92 6.81 -18.90
N VAL A 86 18.52 7.23 -17.80
CA VAL A 86 18.42 8.60 -17.27
C VAL A 86 19.63 9.42 -17.68
N SER A 87 20.81 8.81 -17.64
CA SER A 87 22.09 9.41 -18.06
C SER A 87 22.98 8.35 -18.69
N PRO A 88 24.09 8.74 -19.36
CA PRO A 88 25.05 7.78 -19.89
C PRO A 88 25.55 6.86 -18.77
N GLY A 89 25.19 5.59 -18.84
CA GLY A 89 25.61 4.59 -17.86
C GLY A 89 24.66 4.41 -16.65
N GLU A 90 23.65 5.24 -16.48
CA GLU A 90 22.68 5.10 -15.38
C GLU A 90 21.27 4.79 -15.89
N VAL A 91 20.63 3.87 -15.25
CA VAL A 91 19.26 3.46 -15.52
C VAL A 91 18.41 3.55 -14.27
N LEU A 92 17.13 3.82 -14.46
CA LEU A 92 16.14 3.83 -13.40
C LEU A 92 15.08 2.79 -13.73
N MET A 93 14.80 1.93 -12.78
CA MET A 93 13.71 0.97 -12.84
C MET A 93 12.56 1.43 -11.94
N ALA A 94 11.35 1.32 -12.46
CA ALA A 94 10.10 1.49 -11.73
C ALA A 94 9.34 0.16 -11.74
N ALA A 95 8.87 -0.28 -10.59
CA ALA A 95 8.12 -1.51 -10.45
C ALA A 95 6.82 -1.31 -9.68
N GLN A 96 5.76 -1.97 -10.13
CA GLN A 96 4.41 -1.83 -9.59
C GLN A 96 3.72 -3.19 -9.49
N GLY A 97 2.91 -3.35 -8.44
CA GLY A 97 1.86 -4.35 -8.39
C GLY A 97 0.56 -3.72 -8.92
N LEU A 98 0.03 -4.24 -10.02
CA LEU A 98 -1.15 -3.65 -10.69
C LEU A 98 -2.48 -3.99 -10.02
N GLN A 99 -2.48 -4.85 -9.01
CA GLN A 99 -3.67 -5.25 -8.26
C GLN A 99 -4.16 -4.16 -7.32
N ASP A 100 -3.27 -3.25 -6.93
CA ASP A 100 -3.56 -2.18 -6.00
C ASP A 100 -3.98 -0.90 -6.73
N LYS A 101 -4.89 -0.14 -6.12
CA LYS A 101 -5.41 1.12 -6.70
C LYS A 101 -5.37 2.25 -5.67
N PRO A 102 -4.54 3.27 -5.85
CA PRO A 102 -3.51 3.39 -6.89
C PRO A 102 -2.34 2.41 -6.67
N PRO A 103 -1.65 1.97 -7.73
CA PRO A 103 -0.52 1.08 -7.58
C PRO A 103 0.65 1.79 -6.90
N LEU A 104 1.25 1.13 -5.93
CA LEU A 104 2.50 1.59 -5.32
C LEU A 104 3.65 1.37 -6.30
N THR A 105 4.44 2.41 -6.52
CA THR A 105 5.63 2.33 -7.38
C THR A 105 6.89 2.33 -6.52
N LEU A 106 7.73 1.33 -6.70
CA LEU A 106 9.07 1.29 -6.12
C LEU A 106 10.10 1.54 -7.21
N TRP A 107 11.07 2.41 -6.91
CA TRP A 107 12.12 2.82 -7.81
C TRP A 107 13.44 2.21 -7.40
N ARG A 108 14.30 1.92 -8.38
CA ARG A 108 15.65 1.39 -8.13
C ARG A 108 16.63 1.86 -9.18
N TRP A 109 17.76 2.37 -8.72
CA TRP A 109 18.85 2.72 -9.60
C TRP A 109 19.63 1.50 -10.06
N GLY A 110 20.14 1.57 -11.28
CA GLY A 110 21.01 0.59 -11.87
C GLY A 110 22.05 1.24 -12.75
N LYS A 111 22.99 0.45 -13.19
CA LYS A 111 24.05 0.85 -14.12
C LYS A 111 23.97 0.03 -15.38
N ARG A 112 24.20 0.71 -16.50
CA ARG A 112 24.30 0.11 -17.82
C ARG A 112 25.77 -0.31 -18.06
N GLY A 113 25.98 -1.62 -18.22
CA GLY A 113 27.27 -2.21 -18.62
C GLY A 113 27.06 -3.17 -19.77
N ALA A 114 27.79 -4.29 -19.81
CA ALA A 114 27.52 -5.39 -20.72
C ALA A 114 26.12 -5.97 -20.50
N ALA A 115 25.65 -5.95 -19.25
CA ALA A 115 24.28 -6.17 -18.82
C ALA A 115 23.89 -5.06 -17.85
N VAL A 116 22.59 -4.87 -17.66
CA VAL A 116 22.08 -3.94 -16.65
C VAL A 116 22.27 -4.57 -15.27
N THR A 117 22.94 -3.84 -14.39
CA THR A 117 23.15 -4.23 -13.00
C THR A 117 22.44 -3.25 -12.09
N PHE A 118 21.72 -3.77 -11.08
CA PHE A 118 21.00 -2.94 -10.13
C PHE A 118 21.74 -2.83 -8.81
N SER A 119 21.55 -1.73 -8.11
CA SER A 119 22.05 -1.56 -6.75
C SER A 119 21.57 -2.72 -5.88
N SER A 120 22.46 -3.32 -5.08
CA SER A 120 22.13 -4.43 -4.18
C SER A 120 21.21 -3.99 -3.04
N GLN A 121 21.26 -2.71 -2.68
CA GLN A 121 20.47 -2.13 -1.60
C GLN A 121 19.65 -0.95 -2.13
N GLY A 122 18.48 -0.77 -1.55
CA GLY A 122 17.68 0.44 -1.75
C GLY A 122 16.60 0.29 -2.82
N TRP A 123 15.41 0.32 -2.34
CA TRP A 123 14.24 0.74 -3.08
C TRP A 123 13.92 2.18 -2.65
N ILE A 124 13.30 2.93 -3.54
CA ILE A 124 12.85 4.30 -3.30
C ILE A 124 11.35 4.30 -3.58
N ASP A 125 10.56 4.85 -2.68
CA ASP A 125 9.10 4.96 -2.80
C ASP A 125 8.66 6.27 -3.47
N ILE A 126 9.57 7.21 -3.62
CA ILE A 126 9.36 8.49 -4.30
C ILE A 126 10.18 8.50 -5.58
N CYS A 127 9.59 9.02 -6.67
CA CYS A 127 10.32 9.15 -7.92
C CYS A 127 11.55 10.05 -7.73
N PRO A 128 12.76 9.55 -8.06
CA PRO A 128 13.99 10.30 -7.83
C PRO A 128 14.32 11.31 -8.94
N LEU A 129 13.48 11.43 -9.98
CA LEU A 129 13.67 12.36 -11.07
C LEU A 129 13.16 13.76 -10.69
N ARG A 130 13.82 14.79 -11.20
CA ARG A 130 13.49 16.18 -10.85
C ARG A 130 12.14 16.65 -11.40
N GLU A 131 11.75 16.14 -12.55
CA GLU A 131 10.50 16.50 -13.20
C GLU A 131 9.46 15.39 -13.01
N ALA A 132 8.31 15.75 -12.46
CA ALA A 132 7.20 14.81 -12.22
C ALA A 132 6.68 14.16 -13.50
N THR A 133 6.79 14.83 -14.64
CA THR A 133 6.41 14.31 -15.96
C THR A 133 7.25 13.12 -16.40
N LEU A 134 8.53 13.09 -16.01
CA LEU A 134 9.44 11.97 -16.29
C LEU A 134 9.14 10.72 -15.46
N CYS A 135 8.38 10.87 -14.41
CA CYS A 135 7.95 9.80 -13.51
C CYS A 135 6.67 9.10 -13.96
N GLN A 136 6.01 9.62 -14.98
CA GLN A 136 4.81 9.01 -15.52
C GLN A 136 5.19 7.79 -16.35
N LEU A 137 4.67 6.64 -15.93
CA LEU A 137 4.85 5.39 -16.66
C LEU A 137 3.79 5.28 -17.76
N PRO A 138 4.13 4.77 -18.94
CA PRO A 138 3.20 4.62 -20.05
C PRO A 138 2.06 3.65 -19.75
#